data_6688eb261232b024e2b22e18d1d578fa
#
_entry.id   6688eb261232b024e2b22e18d1d578fa
#
_cell.length_a   1.000
_cell.length_b   1.000
_cell.length_c   1.000
_cell.angle_alpha   90.00
_cell.angle_beta   90.00
_cell.angle_gamma   90.00
#
_symmetry.space_group_name_H-M   'P 1'
#
loop_
_entity.id
_entity.type
_entity.pdbx_description
1 polymer ?
#
loop_
_entity_poly.entity_id
_entity_poly.type
_entity_poly.pdbx_seq_one_letter_code
_entity_poly.pdbx_strand_id
1 'polypeptide(L)'
;MIRRRFRKQQARNGEESGALDISSLIDVSFLLLIYFLITSTLDPKGGDLNLTMTPPGVTTDPDAPIMPTPRIVVDVAGVVSMKDEVFDTDPEVRKLIHLEDRLLTYRDAYRVFDTEGSPPIEVEAADAVPGQRFIYLTNCLAGLEIKNVNFVDFGSNY
;
A
#
# COMPACT_ATOMS: atom_id res chain seq x y z
N MET A 1 43.14 -69.14 -37.73
CA MET A 1 43.02 -68.98 -36.26
C MET A 1 42.94 -67.50 -35.91
N ILE A 2 41.76 -66.92 -36.12
CA ILE A 2 41.47 -65.51 -35.70
C ILE A 2 39.99 -65.48 -35.30
N ARG A 3 39.72 -65.77 -34.04
CA ARG A 3 38.40 -65.53 -33.43
C ARG A 3 38.62 -65.46 -31.92
N ARG A 4 38.65 -64.24 -31.37
CA ARG A 4 38.34 -63.94 -29.98
C ARG A 4 38.94 -62.58 -29.58
N ARG A 5 38.39 -61.48 -30.16
CA ARG A 5 38.63 -60.13 -29.53
C ARG A 5 37.51 -59.11 -29.81
N PHE A 6 36.26 -59.54 -29.93
CA PHE A 6 35.15 -58.60 -30.08
C PHE A 6 34.03 -58.92 -29.09
N ARG A 7 34.33 -58.95 -27.83
CA ARG A 7 33.26 -59.12 -26.83
C ARG A 7 33.62 -58.52 -25.48
N LYS A 8 34.11 -57.27 -25.45
CA LYS A 8 34.35 -56.58 -24.17
C LYS A 8 34.21 -55.07 -24.24
N GLN A 9 33.41 -54.53 -25.14
CA GLN A 9 33.20 -53.08 -25.23
C GLN A 9 31.68 -52.71 -25.23
N GLN A 10 30.83 -53.59 -24.85
CA GLN A 10 29.38 -53.31 -24.88
C GLN A 10 28.70 -53.39 -23.52
N ALA A 11 29.49 -53.28 -22.43
CA ALA A 11 28.97 -53.34 -21.06
C ALA A 11 29.41 -52.11 -20.21
N ARG A 12 29.52 -50.93 -20.84
CA ARG A 12 29.85 -49.67 -20.07
C ARG A 12 28.97 -48.46 -20.41
N ASN A 13 27.90 -48.65 -21.20
CA ASN A 13 27.01 -47.55 -21.54
C ASN A 13 25.58 -47.76 -21.01
N GLY A 14 25.42 -48.31 -19.84
CA GLY A 14 24.12 -48.68 -19.32
C GLY A 14 23.79 -48.20 -17.92
N GLU A 15 24.53 -47.29 -17.33
CA GLU A 15 24.24 -46.81 -15.95
C GLU A 15 24.50 -45.33 -15.71
N GLU A 16 24.21 -44.47 -16.68
CA GLU A 16 24.23 -43.02 -16.49
C GLU A 16 22.87 -42.34 -16.81
N SER A 17 21.79 -43.01 -16.63
CA SER A 17 20.47 -42.40 -16.80
C SER A 17 19.66 -42.59 -15.52
N GLY A 18 19.78 -41.67 -14.58
CA GLY A 18 18.88 -41.65 -13.45
C GLY A 18 19.42 -41.13 -12.14
N ALA A 19 20.65 -40.69 -12.02
CA ALA A 19 21.04 -39.88 -10.90
C ALA A 19 20.45 -38.49 -11.13
N LEU A 20 19.20 -38.29 -10.70
CA LEU A 20 18.63 -36.98 -10.51
C LEU A 20 19.66 -36.20 -9.70
N ASP A 21 20.20 -35.16 -10.30
CA ASP A 21 21.20 -34.30 -9.65
C ASP A 21 20.49 -33.56 -8.48
N ILE A 22 20.49 -34.23 -7.32
CA ILE A 22 19.83 -33.75 -6.09
C ILE A 22 20.37 -32.37 -5.73
N SER A 23 21.64 -32.09 -6.09
CA SER A 23 22.25 -30.78 -5.86
C SER A 23 21.56 -29.67 -6.66
N SER A 24 21.20 -29.92 -7.93
CA SER A 24 20.50 -28.91 -8.73
C SER A 24 19.05 -28.72 -8.27
N LEU A 25 18.44 -29.77 -7.75
CA LEU A 25 17.07 -29.69 -7.21
C LEU A 25 17.03 -28.91 -5.89
N ILE A 26 18.04 -29.08 -5.04
CA ILE A 26 18.20 -28.29 -3.80
C ILE A 26 18.46 -26.83 -4.14
N ASP A 27 19.29 -26.53 -5.14
CA ASP A 27 19.59 -25.15 -5.54
C ASP A 27 18.33 -24.41 -6.04
N VAL A 28 17.54 -25.04 -6.92
CA VAL A 28 16.27 -24.46 -7.39
C VAL A 28 15.29 -24.25 -6.22
N SER A 29 15.21 -25.20 -5.31
CA SER A 29 14.33 -25.10 -4.14
C SER A 29 14.77 -23.96 -3.22
N PHE A 30 16.08 -23.78 -3.04
CA PHE A 30 16.65 -22.71 -2.23
C PHE A 30 16.43 -21.33 -2.88
N LEU A 31 16.59 -21.21 -4.19
CA LEU A 31 16.31 -19.98 -4.93
C LEU A 31 14.83 -19.62 -4.85
N LEU A 32 13.92 -20.58 -4.97
CA LEU A 32 12.49 -20.35 -4.80
C LEU A 32 12.16 -19.89 -3.37
N LEU A 33 12.79 -20.51 -2.37
CA LEU A 33 12.58 -20.14 -0.96
C LEU A 33 13.05 -18.71 -0.69
N ILE A 34 14.22 -18.32 -1.18
CA ILE A 34 14.73 -16.94 -1.07
C ILE A 34 13.80 -15.98 -1.83
N TYR A 35 13.35 -16.34 -3.02
CA TYR A 35 12.42 -15.52 -3.79
C TYR A 35 11.12 -15.28 -3.01
N PHE A 36 10.51 -16.33 -2.47
CA PHE A 36 9.32 -16.21 -1.63
C PHE A 36 9.57 -15.40 -0.36
N LEU A 37 10.73 -15.59 0.27
CA LEU A 37 11.09 -14.80 1.46
C LEU A 37 11.17 -13.31 1.13
N ILE A 38 11.86 -12.94 0.04
CA ILE A 38 12.00 -11.55 -0.38
C ILE A 38 10.63 -10.98 -0.78
N THR A 39 9.83 -11.69 -1.57
CA THR A 39 8.50 -11.22 -1.98
C THR A 39 7.54 -11.10 -0.80
N SER A 40 7.63 -11.99 0.18
CA SER A 40 6.82 -11.96 1.40
C SER A 40 7.21 -10.81 2.35
N THR A 41 8.49 -10.40 2.36
CA THR A 41 8.94 -9.25 3.17
C THR A 41 8.69 -7.91 2.50
N LEU A 42 8.36 -7.90 1.21
CA LEU A 42 7.95 -6.71 0.46
C LEU A 42 6.45 -6.43 0.63
N ASP A 43 5.81 -7.00 1.65
CA ASP A 43 4.45 -6.60 1.99
C ASP A 43 4.44 -5.09 2.23
N PRO A 44 3.87 -4.27 1.32
CA PRO A 44 3.75 -2.86 1.59
C PRO A 44 2.93 -2.76 2.87
N LYS A 45 3.44 -2.10 3.88
CA LYS A 45 2.64 -1.67 5.03
C LYS A 45 1.57 -0.69 4.54
N GLY A 46 0.72 -1.19 3.66
CA GLY A 46 -0.53 -0.55 3.29
C GLY A 46 -1.46 -0.72 4.47
N GLY A 47 -1.65 0.33 5.26
CA GLY A 47 -2.74 0.33 6.21
C GLY A 47 -4.02 0.05 5.44
N ASP A 48 -4.80 -0.90 5.91
CA ASP A 48 -6.13 -1.17 5.39
C ASP A 48 -7.00 0.07 5.68
N LEU A 49 -7.13 0.94 4.68
CA LEU A 49 -8.08 2.04 4.73
C LEU A 49 -9.47 1.41 4.53
N ASN A 50 -10.26 1.38 5.59
CA ASN A 50 -11.68 1.07 5.49
C ASN A 50 -12.34 2.27 4.78
N LEU A 51 -12.35 2.23 3.45
CA LEU A 51 -13.02 3.23 2.63
C LEU A 51 -14.52 2.98 2.70
N THR A 52 -15.15 3.52 3.72
CA THR A 52 -16.61 3.51 3.81
C THR A 52 -17.12 4.74 3.12
N MET A 53 -17.74 4.57 1.97
CA MET A 53 -18.57 5.62 1.36
C MET A 53 -19.83 5.76 2.21
N THR A 54 -19.80 6.63 3.19
CA THR A 54 -20.97 6.96 3.99
C THR A 54 -21.75 8.07 3.27
N PRO A 55 -23.05 7.88 2.98
CA PRO A 55 -23.83 8.96 2.41
C PRO A 55 -23.84 10.15 3.38
N PRO A 56 -23.78 11.39 2.88
CA PRO A 56 -23.82 12.58 3.72
C PRO A 56 -25.14 12.61 4.49
N GLY A 57 -25.07 12.58 5.82
CA GLY A 57 -26.27 12.79 6.66
C GLY A 57 -26.54 11.78 7.75
N VAL A 58 -25.68 10.82 8.03
CA VAL A 58 -25.85 9.98 9.23
C VAL A 58 -25.26 10.73 10.42
N THR A 59 -26.11 11.51 11.07
CA THR A 59 -25.84 12.11 12.37
C THR A 59 -25.89 11.03 13.42
N THR A 60 -24.78 10.70 13.92
CA THR A 60 -24.59 9.99 15.17
C THR A 60 -24.88 10.95 16.33
N ASP A 61 -25.46 10.42 17.39
CA ASP A 61 -25.62 10.95 18.74
C ASP A 61 -25.63 12.48 18.89
N PRO A 62 -26.79 13.11 19.21
CA PRO A 62 -26.90 14.56 19.35
C PRO A 62 -26.07 15.15 20.51
N ASP A 63 -25.48 14.33 21.36
CA ASP A 63 -24.70 14.76 22.53
C ASP A 63 -23.19 14.54 22.35
N ALA A 64 -22.74 14.04 21.21
CA ALA A 64 -21.31 13.90 20.92
C ALA A 64 -20.67 15.28 20.67
N PRO A 65 -19.51 15.57 21.25
CA PRO A 65 -18.79 16.82 20.97
C PRO A 65 -18.45 16.88 19.49
N ILE A 66 -19.03 17.85 18.78
CA ILE A 66 -18.84 18.04 17.34
C ILE A 66 -17.40 18.57 17.12
N MET A 67 -16.44 17.69 16.98
CA MET A 67 -15.16 18.10 16.39
C MET A 67 -15.39 18.33 14.88
N PRO A 68 -15.03 19.49 14.35
CA PRO A 68 -15.16 19.74 12.93
C PRO A 68 -14.28 18.75 12.15
N THR A 69 -14.89 17.97 11.28
CA THR A 69 -14.19 17.05 10.39
C THR A 69 -13.31 17.85 9.42
N PRO A 70 -11.99 17.70 9.43
CA PRO A 70 -11.14 18.41 8.51
C PRO A 70 -11.35 17.86 7.10
N ARG A 71 -11.41 18.79 6.13
CA ARG A 71 -11.48 18.47 4.70
C ARG A 71 -10.14 18.74 4.06
N ILE A 72 -9.59 17.73 3.42
CA ILE A 72 -8.39 17.82 2.61
C ILE A 72 -8.83 17.98 1.16
N VAL A 73 -8.37 19.04 0.51
CA VAL A 73 -8.67 19.32 -0.90
C VAL A 73 -7.40 19.13 -1.71
N VAL A 74 -7.51 18.38 -2.81
CA VAL A 74 -6.44 18.21 -3.78
C VAL A 74 -6.90 18.78 -5.12
N ASP A 75 -6.22 19.80 -5.57
CA ASP A 75 -6.56 20.48 -6.83
C ASP A 75 -6.00 19.74 -8.06
N VAL A 76 -6.34 20.22 -9.26
CA VAL A 76 -5.88 19.67 -10.55
C VAL A 76 -4.37 19.73 -10.74
N ALA A 77 -3.68 20.65 -10.06
CA ALA A 77 -2.22 20.76 -10.06
C ALA A 77 -1.56 19.81 -9.08
N GLY A 78 -2.35 19.08 -8.26
CA GLY A 78 -1.86 18.22 -7.20
C GLY A 78 -1.44 18.97 -5.93
N VAL A 79 -1.86 20.21 -5.78
CA VAL A 79 -1.63 20.98 -4.55
C VAL A 79 -2.60 20.48 -3.47
N VAL A 80 -2.06 20.23 -2.27
CA VAL A 80 -2.84 19.75 -1.13
C VAL A 80 -3.10 20.92 -0.18
N SER A 81 -4.37 21.13 0.14
CA SER A 81 -4.81 22.15 1.09
C SER A 81 -5.78 21.58 2.12
N MET A 82 -5.89 22.21 3.29
CA MET A 82 -6.84 21.88 4.33
C MET A 82 -7.22 23.16 5.07
N LYS A 83 -8.52 23.45 5.17
CA LYS A 83 -9.04 24.68 5.78
C LYS A 83 -8.40 25.96 5.21
N ASP A 84 -8.30 26.05 3.88
CA ASP A 84 -7.70 27.17 3.15
C ASP A 84 -6.17 27.37 3.38
N GLU A 85 -5.54 26.48 4.12
CA GLU A 85 -4.09 26.44 4.29
C GLU A 85 -3.48 25.46 3.30
N VAL A 86 -2.51 25.91 2.52
CA VAL A 86 -1.80 25.10 1.53
C VAL A 86 -0.60 24.45 2.18
N PHE A 87 -0.47 23.13 2.06
CA PHE A 87 0.60 22.38 2.72
C PHE A 87 1.69 21.95 1.76
N ASP A 88 1.35 21.15 0.77
CA ASP A 88 2.35 20.55 -0.12
C ASP A 88 2.04 20.90 -1.57
N THR A 89 2.79 21.85 -2.11
CA THR A 89 2.59 22.44 -3.45
C THR A 89 3.28 21.68 -4.57
N ASP A 90 4.36 20.94 -4.26
CA ASP A 90 5.10 20.21 -5.28
C ASP A 90 4.48 18.82 -5.51
N PRO A 91 3.86 18.56 -6.69
CA PRO A 91 3.19 17.31 -6.99
C PRO A 91 4.14 16.11 -7.12
N GLU A 92 5.44 16.34 -7.33
CA GLU A 92 6.43 15.26 -7.51
C GLU A 92 6.98 14.75 -6.16
N VAL A 93 6.84 15.51 -5.11
CA VAL A 93 7.30 15.11 -3.78
C VAL A 93 6.41 14.02 -3.21
N ARG A 94 7.03 12.86 -2.95
CA ARG A 94 6.34 11.65 -2.45
C ARG A 94 5.84 11.79 -1.02
N LYS A 95 6.55 12.56 -0.18
CA LYS A 95 6.20 12.75 1.22
C LYS A 95 5.48 14.07 1.42
N LEU A 96 4.28 14.00 1.95
CA LEU A 96 3.46 15.16 2.34
C LEU A 96 3.79 15.56 3.78
N ILE A 97 5.01 16.07 4.01
CA ILE A 97 5.56 16.28 5.36
C ILE A 97 4.74 17.30 6.15
N HIS A 98 4.33 18.37 5.50
CA HIS A 98 3.57 19.43 6.17
C HIS A 98 2.14 18.98 6.50
N LEU A 99 1.51 18.26 5.57
CA LEU A 99 0.22 17.66 5.82
C LEU A 99 0.29 16.57 6.91
N GLU A 100 1.34 15.74 6.89
CA GLU A 100 1.57 14.68 7.87
C GLU A 100 1.66 15.26 9.28
N ASP A 101 2.44 16.31 9.49
CA ASP A 101 2.59 16.99 10.79
C ASP A 101 1.25 17.57 11.28
N ARG A 102 0.49 18.18 10.39
CA ARG A 102 -0.83 18.72 10.70
C ARG A 102 -1.84 17.64 11.09
N LEU A 103 -1.83 16.53 10.37
CA LEU A 103 -2.71 15.41 10.64
C LEU A 103 -2.34 14.66 11.93
N LEU A 104 -1.05 14.58 12.26
CA LEU A 104 -0.59 14.08 13.57
C LEU A 104 -1.18 14.90 14.71
N THR A 105 -1.08 16.21 14.63
CA THR A 105 -1.65 17.10 15.63
C THR A 105 -3.17 16.91 15.77
N TYR A 106 -3.87 16.74 14.65
CA TYR A 106 -5.32 16.50 14.66
C TYR A 106 -5.66 15.13 15.27
N ARG A 107 -4.95 14.08 14.88
CA ARG A 107 -5.14 12.73 15.42
C ARG A 107 -4.92 12.69 16.93
N ASP A 108 -3.87 13.33 17.40
CA ASP A 108 -3.53 13.35 18.83
C ASP A 108 -4.56 14.14 19.64
N ALA A 109 -5.08 15.23 19.08
CA ALA A 109 -6.20 15.98 19.67
C ALA A 109 -7.48 15.13 19.71
N TYR A 110 -7.77 14.35 18.66
CA TYR A 110 -8.95 13.48 18.62
C TYR A 110 -8.87 12.36 19.65
N ARG A 111 -7.70 11.79 19.91
CA ARG A 111 -7.50 10.73 20.90
C ARG A 111 -7.84 11.13 22.33
N VAL A 112 -7.90 12.42 22.63
CA VAL A 112 -8.38 12.95 23.92
C VAL A 112 -9.86 12.70 24.11
N PHE A 113 -10.65 12.66 23.01
CA PHE A 113 -12.10 12.47 23.03
C PHE A 113 -12.49 11.00 22.80
N ASP A 114 -11.77 10.33 21.92
CA ASP A 114 -11.98 8.91 21.60
C ASP A 114 -10.65 8.18 21.50
N THR A 115 -10.34 7.40 22.53
CA THR A 115 -9.04 6.73 22.69
C THR A 115 -8.83 5.60 21.67
N GLU A 116 -9.91 4.98 21.20
CA GLU A 116 -9.86 3.83 20.28
C GLU A 116 -10.32 4.17 18.86
N GLY A 117 -11.00 5.28 18.69
CA GLY A 117 -11.53 5.73 17.42
C GLY A 117 -10.48 6.30 16.47
N SER A 118 -10.71 6.13 15.18
CA SER A 118 -9.95 6.82 14.14
C SER A 118 -10.63 8.14 13.81
N PRO A 119 -9.90 9.27 13.78
CA PRO A 119 -10.48 10.56 13.45
C PRO A 119 -11.11 10.56 12.06
N PRO A 120 -12.31 11.12 11.89
CA PRO A 120 -12.92 11.24 10.58
C PRO A 120 -12.21 12.32 9.76
N ILE A 121 -11.95 12.03 8.50
CA ILE A 121 -11.37 12.97 7.53
C ILE A 121 -12.17 12.91 6.24
N GLU A 122 -12.44 14.07 5.66
CA GLU A 122 -13.00 14.19 4.33
C GLU A 122 -11.90 14.49 3.33
N VAL A 123 -11.91 13.81 2.19
CA VAL A 123 -10.99 14.04 1.09
C VAL A 123 -11.79 14.42 -0.15
N GLU A 124 -11.50 15.59 -0.68
CA GLU A 124 -12.03 16.10 -1.92
C GLU A 124 -10.88 16.25 -2.91
N ALA A 125 -10.95 15.59 -4.06
CA ALA A 125 -9.95 15.73 -5.10
C ALA A 125 -10.62 16.11 -6.43
N ALA A 126 -10.05 16.96 -7.22
CA ALA A 126 -10.59 17.31 -8.52
C ALA A 126 -10.49 16.12 -9.49
N ASP A 127 -11.42 16.02 -10.47
CA ASP A 127 -11.45 14.90 -11.43
C ASP A 127 -10.15 14.69 -12.21
N ALA A 128 -9.38 15.73 -12.42
CA ALA A 128 -8.13 15.70 -13.17
C ALA A 128 -6.87 15.63 -12.29
N VAL A 129 -7.00 15.28 -11.01
CA VAL A 129 -5.85 15.11 -10.11
C VAL A 129 -4.92 14.01 -10.64
N PRO A 130 -3.59 14.22 -10.65
CA PRO A 130 -2.65 13.16 -10.96
C PRO A 130 -2.82 11.97 -10.01
N GLY A 131 -3.13 10.78 -10.55
CA GLY A 131 -3.38 9.58 -9.73
C GLY A 131 -2.25 9.27 -8.75
N GLN A 132 -1.01 9.61 -9.12
CA GLN A 132 0.16 9.46 -8.24
C GLN A 132 0.05 10.32 -6.98
N ARG A 133 -0.50 11.53 -7.07
CA ARG A 133 -0.70 12.42 -5.92
C ARG A 133 -1.74 11.86 -4.95
N PHE A 134 -2.79 11.28 -5.49
CA PHE A 134 -3.81 10.59 -4.71
C PHE A 134 -3.22 9.40 -3.94
N ILE A 135 -2.32 8.63 -4.58
CA ILE A 135 -1.61 7.53 -3.92
C ILE A 135 -0.71 8.06 -2.78
N TYR A 136 -0.03 9.18 -2.95
CA TYR A 136 0.78 9.76 -1.88
C TYR A 136 -0.07 10.22 -0.70
N LEU A 137 -1.23 10.81 -0.96
CA LEU A 137 -2.17 11.20 0.08
C LEU A 137 -2.70 9.99 0.85
N THR A 138 -3.15 8.95 0.15
CA THR A 138 -3.66 7.73 0.80
C THR A 138 -2.57 7.03 1.61
N ASN A 139 -1.33 6.99 1.13
CA ASN A 139 -0.20 6.45 1.87
C ASN A 139 0.12 7.29 3.13
N CYS A 140 0.00 8.61 3.05
CA CYS A 140 0.16 9.49 4.20
C CYS A 140 -0.89 9.18 5.28
N LEU A 141 -2.16 9.11 4.91
CA LEU A 141 -3.27 8.78 5.82
C LEU A 141 -3.11 7.39 6.44
N ALA A 142 -2.74 6.39 5.63
CA ALA A 142 -2.48 5.03 6.09
C ALA A 142 -1.29 4.96 7.07
N GLY A 143 -0.21 5.69 6.78
CA GLY A 143 0.96 5.77 7.66
C GLY A 143 0.66 6.38 9.03
N LEU A 144 -0.36 7.22 9.10
CA LEU A 144 -0.86 7.83 10.34
C LEU A 144 -1.94 7.00 11.05
N GLU A 145 -2.27 5.81 10.52
CA GLU A 145 -3.34 4.94 11.02
C GLU A 145 -4.72 5.59 11.02
N ILE A 146 -4.95 6.57 10.14
CA ILE A 146 -6.25 7.20 9.95
C ILE A 146 -7.08 6.32 9.03
N LYS A 147 -8.06 5.63 9.60
CA LYS A 147 -8.88 4.62 8.90
C LYS A 147 -10.25 5.15 8.46
N ASN A 148 -10.74 6.20 9.11
CA ASN A 148 -12.06 6.77 8.84
C ASN A 148 -11.92 7.92 7.82
N VAL A 149 -11.88 7.58 6.53
CA VAL A 149 -11.72 8.52 5.43
C VAL A 149 -12.94 8.49 4.53
N ASN A 150 -13.59 9.64 4.41
CA ASN A 150 -14.73 9.83 3.52
C ASN A 150 -14.26 10.57 2.26
N PHE A 151 -14.48 9.97 1.09
CA PHE A 151 -14.29 10.67 -0.17
C PHE A 151 -15.57 11.41 -0.51
N VAL A 152 -15.46 12.74 -0.63
CA VAL A 152 -16.55 13.62 -1.03
C VAL A 152 -16.54 13.71 -2.54
N ASP A 153 -17.73 13.72 -3.14
CA ASP A 153 -17.92 13.68 -4.60
C ASP A 153 -17.20 14.84 -5.29
N PHE A 154 -16.45 14.46 -6.30
CA PHE A 154 -15.61 15.33 -7.09
C PHE A 154 -16.48 15.97 -8.17
N GLY A 155 -16.93 17.18 -7.95
CA GLY A 155 -17.41 17.98 -9.07
C GLY A 155 -18.91 18.10 -9.30
N SER A 156 -19.76 17.94 -8.31
CA SER A 156 -21.14 18.43 -8.42
C SER A 156 -21.31 19.86 -7.88
N ASN A 157 -20.57 20.78 -8.47
CA ASN A 157 -20.94 22.19 -8.46
C ASN A 157 -21.41 22.56 -9.87
N TYR A 158 -22.68 22.28 -10.15
CA TYR A 158 -23.45 22.96 -11.18
C TYR A 158 -24.23 24.11 -10.56
#